data_5ea3e1c82fcd01c699154d673da541e9
#
_entry.id   5ea3e1c82fcd01c699154d673da541e9
#
_cell.length_a   1.000
_cell.length_b   1.000
_cell.length_c   1.000
_cell.angle_alpha   90.00
_cell.angle_beta   90.00
_cell.angle_gamma   90.00
#
_symmetry.space_group_name_H-M   'P 1'
#
loop_
_entity.id
_entity.type
_entity.pdbx_description
1 polymer ?
#
loop_
_entity_poly.entity_id
_entity_poly.type
_entity_poly.pdbx_seq_one_letter_code
_entity_poly.pdbx_strand_id
1 'polypeptide(L)'
;MLSAGNTVVFSPHPRARHLSAWLVDVLNRAMMAAGAPANLITLIANPTPETTKKLISHPDITMLVATGGPQIVNMVLSSGKKAIGAGSGNPPVVVDETANIAKAAADIVQGASFDNNLPCTAEKEMIVVASVLPEFMAALQANGAQIISDREDLVKLRSLLLDPSGTKPNTCLLYTS
;
A
#
# COMPACT_ATOMS: atom_id res chain seq x y z
N MET A 1 13.83 10.29 -5.18
CA MET A 1 15.14 9.68 -5.52
C MET A 1 15.91 10.57 -6.50
N LEU A 2 15.42 10.83 -7.70
CA LEU A 2 16.10 11.65 -8.73
C LEU A 2 16.44 13.06 -8.26
N SER A 3 15.51 13.77 -7.60
CA SER A 3 15.73 15.11 -7.06
C SER A 3 16.86 15.19 -6.02
N ALA A 4 17.26 14.06 -5.46
CA ALA A 4 18.40 13.93 -4.55
C ALA A 4 19.66 13.39 -5.26
N GLY A 5 19.72 13.43 -6.60
CA GLY A 5 20.90 13.03 -7.38
C GLY A 5 21.14 11.53 -7.49
N ASN A 6 20.11 10.70 -7.28
CA ASN A 6 20.24 9.25 -7.42
C ASN A 6 19.70 8.77 -8.76
N THR A 7 20.24 7.66 -9.25
CA THR A 7 19.63 6.84 -10.30
C THR A 7 18.75 5.75 -9.69
N VAL A 8 17.82 5.18 -10.46
CA VAL A 8 16.86 4.21 -9.96
C VAL A 8 16.75 3.01 -10.90
N VAL A 9 16.79 1.83 -10.33
CA VAL A 9 16.45 0.57 -11.02
C VAL A 9 15.17 0.02 -10.40
N PHE A 10 14.10 -0.09 -11.19
CA PHE A 10 12.84 -0.70 -10.75
C PHE A 10 12.80 -2.19 -11.03
N SER A 11 12.29 -2.96 -10.06
CA SER A 11 11.82 -4.33 -10.26
C SER A 11 10.29 -4.32 -10.09
N PRO A 12 9.52 -4.12 -11.17
CA PRO A 12 8.08 -3.99 -11.08
C PRO A 12 7.41 -5.33 -10.76
N HIS A 13 6.18 -5.27 -10.28
CA HIS A 13 5.36 -6.48 -10.19
C HIS A 13 5.17 -7.10 -11.58
N PRO A 14 5.24 -8.43 -11.76
CA PRO A 14 5.16 -9.07 -13.08
C PRO A 14 3.91 -8.68 -13.90
N ARG A 15 2.76 -8.47 -13.25
CA ARG A 15 1.53 -8.02 -13.92
C ARG A 15 1.59 -6.57 -14.41
N ALA A 16 2.40 -5.71 -13.77
CA ALA A 16 2.53 -4.30 -14.11
C ALA A 16 3.73 -4.00 -15.05
N ARG A 17 4.50 -5.02 -15.46
CA ARG A 17 5.76 -4.85 -16.19
C ARG A 17 5.65 -4.00 -17.46
N HIS A 18 4.60 -4.20 -18.25
CA HIS A 18 4.41 -3.48 -19.50
C HIS A 18 4.09 -2.00 -19.30
N LEU A 19 3.19 -1.71 -18.34
CA LEU A 19 2.86 -0.32 -17.97
C LEU A 19 4.08 0.37 -17.35
N SER A 20 4.83 -0.32 -16.50
CA SER A 20 6.04 0.23 -15.89
C SER A 20 7.12 0.51 -16.94
N ALA A 21 7.30 -0.37 -17.94
CA ALA A 21 8.26 -0.15 -19.02
C ALA A 21 7.89 1.07 -19.86
N TRP A 22 6.63 1.19 -20.22
CA TRP A 22 6.12 2.37 -20.95
C TRP A 22 6.35 3.65 -20.16
N LEU A 23 6.02 3.66 -18.86
CA LEU A 23 6.19 4.83 -18.01
C LEU A 23 7.67 5.25 -17.88
N VAL A 24 8.56 4.27 -17.69
CA VAL A 24 10.01 4.53 -17.63
C VAL A 24 10.53 5.15 -18.93
N ASP A 25 10.08 4.68 -20.09
CA ASP A 25 10.43 5.26 -21.39
C ASP A 25 9.94 6.70 -21.51
N VAL A 26 8.68 6.97 -21.18
CA VAL A 26 8.09 8.32 -21.21
C VAL A 26 8.86 9.28 -20.30
N LEU A 27 9.16 8.85 -19.07
CA LEU A 27 9.90 9.67 -18.10
C LEU A 27 11.34 9.94 -18.56
N ASN A 28 12.06 8.94 -19.06
CA ASN A 28 13.42 9.13 -19.56
C ASN A 28 13.45 10.09 -20.75
N ARG A 29 12.53 9.98 -21.70
CA ARG A 29 12.44 10.92 -22.83
C ARG A 29 12.18 12.35 -22.36
N ALA A 30 11.26 12.56 -21.41
CA ALA A 30 10.98 13.87 -20.86
C ALA A 30 12.18 14.47 -20.12
N MET A 31 12.89 13.64 -19.31
CA MET A 31 14.09 14.08 -18.61
C MET A 31 15.22 14.44 -19.57
N MET A 32 15.45 13.62 -20.59
CA MET A 32 16.48 13.89 -21.61
C MET A 32 16.16 15.17 -22.40
N ALA A 33 14.90 15.41 -22.74
CA ALA A 33 14.46 16.65 -23.37
C ALA A 33 14.71 17.89 -22.49
N ALA A 34 14.70 17.70 -21.16
CA ALA A 34 15.04 18.74 -20.19
C ALA A 34 16.57 18.84 -19.88
N GLY A 35 17.42 18.11 -20.63
CA GLY A 35 18.88 18.15 -20.48
C GLY A 35 19.47 17.15 -19.49
N ALA A 36 18.69 16.22 -18.99
CA ALA A 36 19.19 15.18 -18.08
C ALA A 36 19.96 14.07 -18.84
N PRO A 37 20.91 13.41 -18.19
CA PRO A 37 21.56 12.22 -18.74
C PRO A 37 20.57 11.10 -19.06
N ALA A 38 20.91 10.26 -20.03
CA ALA A 38 20.12 9.06 -20.35
C ALA A 38 20.14 8.04 -19.21
N ASN A 39 19.08 7.24 -19.13
CA ASN A 39 18.99 6.08 -18.24
C ASN A 39 19.07 6.41 -16.72
N LEU A 40 18.59 7.57 -16.31
CA LEU A 40 18.46 7.87 -14.89
C LEU A 40 17.46 6.94 -14.19
N ILE A 41 16.47 6.47 -14.94
CA ILE A 41 15.52 5.45 -14.50
C ILE A 41 15.66 4.24 -15.42
N THR A 42 15.81 3.08 -14.86
CA THR A 42 15.82 1.80 -15.56
C THR A 42 14.89 0.80 -14.88
N LEU A 43 14.61 -0.31 -15.53
CA LEU A 43 13.80 -1.38 -14.94
C LEU A 43 14.25 -2.77 -15.38
N ILE A 44 13.90 -3.75 -14.59
CA ILE A 44 14.00 -5.17 -14.96
C ILE A 44 12.80 -5.51 -15.85
N ALA A 45 13.05 -5.77 -17.14
CA ALA A 45 11.99 -6.04 -18.12
C ALA A 45 11.18 -7.31 -17.80
N ASN A 46 11.86 -8.35 -17.32
CA ASN A 46 11.25 -9.60 -16.92
C ASN A 46 11.55 -9.88 -15.44
N PRO A 47 10.78 -9.31 -14.51
CA PRO A 47 10.99 -9.52 -13.09
C PRO A 47 10.62 -10.95 -12.69
N THR A 48 11.58 -11.66 -12.12
CA THR A 48 11.44 -12.99 -11.51
C THR A 48 12.04 -12.98 -10.11
N PRO A 49 11.76 -13.97 -9.26
CA PRO A 49 12.42 -14.07 -7.96
C PRO A 49 13.95 -14.09 -8.09
N GLU A 50 14.49 -14.75 -9.12
CA GLU A 50 15.94 -14.85 -9.37
C GLU A 50 16.53 -13.49 -9.78
N THR A 51 15.88 -12.76 -10.70
CA THR A 51 16.36 -11.43 -11.12
C THR A 51 16.25 -10.43 -9.97
N THR A 52 15.21 -10.51 -9.16
CA THR A 52 15.05 -9.68 -7.96
C THR A 52 16.16 -9.96 -6.94
N LYS A 53 16.48 -11.24 -6.70
CA LYS A 53 17.57 -11.63 -5.81
C LYS A 53 18.92 -11.12 -6.31
N LYS A 54 19.19 -11.23 -7.63
CA LYS A 54 20.40 -10.68 -8.25
C LYS A 54 20.50 -9.17 -8.08
N LEU A 55 19.39 -8.43 -8.26
CA LEU A 55 19.33 -6.98 -8.07
C LEU A 55 19.65 -6.62 -6.60
N ILE A 56 19.02 -7.30 -5.64
CA ILE A 56 19.26 -7.07 -4.21
C ILE A 56 20.72 -7.27 -3.83
N SER A 57 21.38 -8.30 -4.38
CA SER A 57 22.78 -8.62 -4.07
C SER A 57 23.81 -7.84 -4.92
N HIS A 58 23.38 -7.10 -5.95
CA HIS A 58 24.29 -6.44 -6.89
C HIS A 58 25.17 -5.39 -6.18
N PRO A 59 26.51 -5.42 -6.34
CA PRO A 59 27.42 -4.54 -5.59
C PRO A 59 27.15 -3.05 -5.83
N ASP A 60 26.76 -2.67 -7.04
CA ASP A 60 26.51 -1.26 -7.40
C ASP A 60 25.15 -0.73 -6.91
N ILE A 61 24.30 -1.57 -6.35
CA ILE A 61 23.07 -1.12 -5.69
C ILE A 61 23.38 -0.83 -4.23
N THR A 62 23.39 0.44 -3.87
CA THR A 62 23.78 0.91 -2.53
C THR A 62 22.61 0.99 -1.56
N MET A 63 21.39 1.17 -2.06
CA MET A 63 20.20 1.29 -1.25
C MET A 63 19.03 0.54 -1.88
N LEU A 64 18.26 -0.13 -1.05
CA LEU A 64 17.07 -0.87 -1.45
C LEU A 64 15.81 -0.23 -0.88
N VAL A 65 14.77 -0.12 -1.71
CA VAL A 65 13.43 0.29 -1.27
C VAL A 65 12.46 -0.75 -1.79
N ALA A 66 11.75 -1.42 -0.89
CA ALA A 66 10.80 -2.45 -1.25
C ALA A 66 9.43 -2.20 -0.60
N THR A 67 8.39 -2.31 -1.41
CA THR A 67 7.01 -2.41 -0.95
C THR A 67 6.44 -3.75 -1.44
N GLY A 68 5.72 -4.45 -0.59
CA GLY A 68 5.13 -5.73 -0.98
C GLY A 68 4.89 -6.67 0.19
N GLY A 69 4.73 -7.96 -0.12
CA GLY A 69 4.49 -8.99 0.87
C GLY A 69 5.69 -9.24 1.80
N PRO A 70 5.47 -9.93 2.94
CA PRO A 70 6.52 -10.14 3.95
C PRO A 70 7.79 -10.78 3.41
N GLN A 71 7.69 -11.64 2.41
CA GLN A 71 8.84 -12.34 1.85
C GLN A 71 9.85 -11.39 1.20
N ILE A 72 9.38 -10.47 0.33
CA ILE A 72 10.26 -9.52 -0.33
C ILE A 72 10.81 -8.48 0.64
N VAL A 73 9.99 -8.02 1.57
CA VAL A 73 10.41 -7.07 2.60
C VAL A 73 11.50 -7.66 3.49
N ASN A 74 11.31 -8.88 3.98
CA ASN A 74 12.32 -9.56 4.78
C ASN A 74 13.61 -9.82 3.99
N MET A 75 13.51 -10.21 2.72
CA MET A 75 14.68 -10.41 1.86
C MET A 75 15.50 -9.12 1.71
N VAL A 76 14.84 -7.99 1.52
CA VAL A 76 15.49 -6.69 1.37
C VAL A 76 16.10 -6.22 2.69
N LEU A 77 15.38 -6.32 3.80
CA LEU A 77 15.88 -5.94 5.14
C LEU A 77 17.04 -6.82 5.62
N SER A 78 17.06 -8.10 5.22
CA SER A 78 18.12 -9.05 5.56
C SER A 78 19.32 -9.03 4.58
N SER A 79 19.32 -8.15 3.60
CA SER A 79 20.36 -8.11 2.54
C SER A 79 21.73 -7.62 3.01
N GLY A 80 21.82 -7.04 4.19
CA GLY A 80 23.02 -6.36 4.70
C GLY A 80 23.27 -4.97 4.09
N LYS A 81 22.40 -4.50 3.19
CA LYS A 81 22.45 -3.17 2.59
C LYS A 81 21.55 -2.18 3.32
N LYS A 82 21.77 -0.89 3.07
CA LYS A 82 20.81 0.13 3.49
C LYS A 82 19.46 -0.13 2.82
N ALA A 83 18.41 -0.33 3.62
CA ALA A 83 17.12 -0.76 3.10
C ALA A 83 15.96 -0.04 3.79
N ILE A 84 14.92 0.23 2.99
CA ILE A 84 13.60 0.64 3.46
C ILE A 84 12.62 -0.42 2.99
N GLY A 85 11.95 -1.08 3.91
CA GLY A 85 10.94 -2.09 3.64
C GLY A 85 9.57 -1.64 4.16
N ALA A 86 8.56 -1.70 3.29
CA ALA A 86 7.16 -1.44 3.64
C ALA A 86 6.32 -2.68 3.29
N GLY A 87 5.82 -3.33 4.31
CA GLY A 87 4.95 -4.53 4.20
C GLY A 87 3.47 -4.19 4.25
N SER A 88 2.68 -5.17 4.69
CA SER A 88 1.26 -4.96 4.98
C SER A 88 1.09 -3.89 6.07
N GLY A 89 0.18 -2.98 5.84
CA GLY A 89 -0.16 -1.93 6.78
C GLY A 89 -1.51 -2.20 7.48
N ASN A 90 -1.64 -1.62 8.66
CA ASN A 90 -2.90 -1.49 9.38
C ASN A 90 -2.97 -0.07 9.93
N PRO A 91 -3.16 0.96 9.05
CA PRO A 91 -3.07 2.36 9.45
C PRO A 91 -4.19 2.75 10.42
N PRO A 92 -3.85 3.17 11.65
CA PRO A 92 -4.82 3.73 12.58
C PRO A 92 -5.05 5.21 12.30
N VAL A 93 -6.26 5.68 12.60
CA VAL A 93 -6.61 7.10 12.65
C VAL A 93 -6.96 7.47 14.08
N VAL A 94 -6.42 8.58 14.56
CA VAL A 94 -6.75 9.11 15.90
C VAL A 94 -7.67 10.30 15.72
N VAL A 95 -8.80 10.28 16.41
CA VAL A 95 -9.79 11.36 16.42
C VAL A 95 -9.98 11.84 17.85
N ASP A 96 -9.58 13.07 18.11
CA ASP A 96 -9.71 13.71 19.41
C ASP A 96 -10.69 14.90 19.37
N GLU A 97 -10.86 15.59 20.49
CA GLU A 97 -11.78 16.71 20.66
C GLU A 97 -11.39 17.96 19.86
N THR A 98 -10.18 18.02 19.30
CA THR A 98 -9.75 19.12 18.43
C THR A 98 -10.09 18.90 16.97
N ALA A 99 -10.54 17.70 16.62
CA ALA A 99 -10.86 17.32 15.25
C ALA A 99 -12.13 18.02 14.75
N ASN A 100 -12.14 18.38 13.46
CA ASN A 100 -13.39 18.69 12.78
C ASN A 100 -14.11 17.35 12.49
N ILE A 101 -15.05 16.99 13.34
CA ILE A 101 -15.71 15.68 13.36
C ILE A 101 -16.38 15.34 12.02
N ALA A 102 -17.12 16.28 11.43
CA ALA A 102 -17.81 16.07 10.16
C ALA A 102 -16.81 15.78 9.02
N LYS A 103 -15.72 16.58 8.94
CA LYS A 103 -14.68 16.38 7.96
C LYS A 103 -13.93 15.07 8.18
N ALA A 104 -13.54 14.78 9.42
CA ALA A 104 -12.82 13.56 9.78
C ALA A 104 -13.61 12.30 9.39
N ALA A 105 -14.92 12.28 9.67
CA ALA A 105 -15.78 11.15 9.30
C ALA A 105 -15.88 10.99 7.78
N ALA A 106 -16.03 12.07 7.02
CA ALA A 106 -16.09 12.03 5.56
C ALA A 106 -14.77 11.51 4.95
N ASP A 107 -13.63 12.06 5.39
CA ASP A 107 -12.30 11.67 4.91
C ASP A 107 -12.01 10.19 5.22
N ILE A 108 -12.33 9.73 6.44
CA ILE A 108 -12.11 8.34 6.85
C ILE A 108 -12.98 7.37 6.04
N VAL A 109 -14.26 7.67 5.84
CA VAL A 109 -15.13 6.82 5.01
C VAL A 109 -14.63 6.77 3.59
N GLN A 110 -14.20 7.89 3.01
CA GLN A 110 -13.66 7.95 1.67
C GLN A 110 -12.36 7.15 1.56
N GLY A 111 -11.42 7.32 2.48
CA GLY A 111 -10.14 6.62 2.49
C GLY A 111 -10.29 5.12 2.75
N ALA A 112 -11.11 4.74 3.73
CA ALA A 112 -11.36 3.33 4.07
C ALA A 112 -12.16 2.58 3.01
N SER A 113 -13.01 3.25 2.22
CA SER A 113 -13.77 2.62 1.15
C SER A 113 -13.04 2.61 -0.20
N PHE A 114 -11.95 3.36 -0.33
CA PHE A 114 -11.19 3.43 -1.56
C PHE A 114 -10.65 2.05 -1.95
N ASP A 115 -10.91 1.67 -3.20
CA ASP A 115 -10.43 0.40 -3.78
C ASP A 115 -10.69 -0.81 -2.86
N ASN A 116 -11.89 -0.92 -2.31
CA ASN A 116 -12.32 -1.99 -1.39
C ASN A 116 -11.39 -2.19 -0.17
N ASN A 117 -10.74 -1.11 0.29
CA ASN A 117 -9.75 -1.15 1.38
C ASN A 117 -8.50 -2.03 1.08
N LEU A 118 -8.18 -2.27 -0.19
CA LEU A 118 -7.01 -3.04 -0.59
C LEU A 118 -5.68 -2.30 -0.38
N PRO A 119 -5.59 -0.96 -0.54
CA PRO A 119 -4.33 -0.27 -0.33
C PRO A 119 -3.81 -0.44 1.10
N CYS A 120 -2.51 -0.67 1.23
CA CYS A 120 -1.85 -0.77 2.53
C CYS A 120 -1.87 0.53 3.34
N THR A 121 -2.21 1.65 2.69
CA THR A 121 -2.31 2.99 3.29
C THR A 121 -3.73 3.39 3.63
N ALA A 122 -4.75 2.61 3.24
CA ALA A 122 -6.14 2.86 3.57
C ALA A 122 -6.38 2.66 5.09
N GLU A 123 -7.19 3.51 5.69
CA GLU A 123 -7.51 3.45 7.11
C GLU A 123 -8.20 2.12 7.46
N LYS A 124 -7.77 1.50 8.56
CA LYS A 124 -8.26 0.19 9.01
C LYS A 124 -8.75 0.18 10.44
N GLU A 125 -8.24 1.10 11.25
CA GLU A 125 -8.59 1.23 12.66
C GLU A 125 -8.86 2.69 13.00
N MET A 126 -9.78 2.92 13.93
CA MET A 126 -10.09 4.24 14.46
C MET A 126 -9.92 4.22 15.98
N ILE A 127 -9.10 5.11 16.50
CA ILE A 127 -8.92 5.37 17.93
C ILE A 127 -9.57 6.71 18.22
N VAL A 128 -10.70 6.66 18.90
CA VAL A 128 -11.55 7.86 19.11
C VAL A 128 -11.63 8.17 20.60
N VAL A 129 -11.40 9.43 20.95
CA VAL A 129 -11.56 9.90 22.34
C VAL A 129 -13.05 9.81 22.72
N ALA A 130 -13.32 9.32 23.93
CA ALA A 130 -14.67 8.98 24.37
C ALA A 130 -15.66 10.18 24.33
N SER A 131 -15.17 11.39 24.59
CA SER A 131 -16.00 12.60 24.57
C SER A 131 -16.62 12.93 23.22
N VAL A 132 -15.94 12.60 22.11
CA VAL A 132 -16.40 12.89 20.75
C VAL A 132 -16.97 11.66 20.03
N LEU A 133 -16.89 10.48 20.65
CA LEU A 133 -17.34 9.23 20.03
C LEU A 133 -18.80 9.26 19.56
N PRO A 134 -19.80 9.73 20.34
CA PRO A 134 -21.19 9.72 19.88
C PRO A 134 -21.41 10.57 18.63
N GLU A 135 -20.84 11.78 18.59
CA GLU A 135 -20.94 12.68 17.45
C GLU A 135 -20.21 12.10 16.22
N PHE A 136 -19.04 11.54 16.43
CA PHE A 136 -18.26 10.91 15.37
C PHE A 136 -18.97 9.71 14.75
N MET A 137 -19.57 8.84 15.57
CA MET A 137 -20.35 7.69 15.09
C MET A 137 -21.56 8.13 14.25
N ALA A 138 -22.26 9.18 14.67
CA ALA A 138 -23.36 9.75 13.88
C ALA A 138 -22.86 10.32 12.54
N ALA A 139 -21.73 11.00 12.55
CA ALA A 139 -21.11 11.54 11.34
C ALA A 139 -20.62 10.43 10.37
N LEU A 140 -20.07 9.33 10.86
CA LEU A 140 -19.71 8.17 10.04
C LEU A 140 -20.95 7.58 9.35
N GLN A 141 -22.05 7.38 10.09
CA GLN A 141 -23.31 6.88 9.54
C GLN A 141 -23.89 7.81 8.48
N ALA A 142 -23.84 9.13 8.71
CA ALA A 142 -24.29 10.13 7.75
C ALA A 142 -23.46 10.09 6.44
N ASN A 143 -22.21 9.62 6.49
CA ASN A 143 -21.35 9.39 5.33
C ASN A 143 -21.45 7.97 4.74
N GLY A 144 -22.43 7.16 5.17
CA GLY A 144 -22.71 5.85 4.62
C GLY A 144 -22.04 4.68 5.33
N ALA A 145 -21.31 4.89 6.43
CA ALA A 145 -20.77 3.79 7.21
C ALA A 145 -21.90 3.04 7.94
N GLN A 146 -21.80 1.74 7.98
CA GLN A 146 -22.75 0.89 8.69
C GLN A 146 -22.07 0.24 9.90
N ILE A 147 -22.75 0.33 11.06
CA ILE A 147 -22.26 -0.30 12.29
C ILE A 147 -22.80 -1.72 12.34
N ILE A 148 -21.90 -2.69 12.42
CA ILE A 148 -22.23 -4.11 12.63
C ILE A 148 -21.85 -4.47 14.06
N SER A 149 -22.84 -4.63 14.94
CA SER A 149 -22.66 -5.01 16.35
C SER A 149 -23.26 -6.38 16.66
N ASP A 150 -24.16 -6.86 15.82
CA ASP A 150 -24.77 -8.18 16.00
C ASP A 150 -23.76 -9.30 15.80
N ARG A 151 -23.77 -10.27 16.73
CA ARG A 151 -22.81 -11.37 16.71
C ARG A 151 -23.00 -12.30 15.51
N GLU A 152 -24.22 -12.53 15.08
CA GLU A 152 -24.48 -13.41 13.93
C GLU A 152 -23.99 -12.77 12.64
N ASP A 153 -24.21 -11.47 12.48
CA ASP A 153 -23.73 -10.73 11.31
C ASP A 153 -22.21 -10.62 11.29
N LEU A 154 -21.56 -10.46 12.44
CA LEU A 154 -20.10 -10.54 12.55
C LEU A 154 -19.56 -11.92 12.14
N VAL A 155 -20.24 -13.01 12.54
CA VAL A 155 -19.86 -14.37 12.14
C VAL A 155 -20.04 -14.57 10.63
N LYS A 156 -21.17 -14.11 10.06
CA LYS A 156 -21.41 -14.16 8.61
C LYS A 156 -20.34 -13.37 7.85
N LEU A 157 -20.06 -12.13 8.28
CA LEU A 157 -19.02 -11.29 7.68
C LEU A 157 -17.66 -11.97 7.73
N ARG A 158 -17.28 -12.51 8.88
CA ARG A 158 -16.04 -13.24 9.04
C ARG A 158 -15.93 -14.43 8.08
N SER A 159 -16.99 -15.22 7.92
CA SER A 159 -17.01 -16.36 7.02
C SER A 159 -16.91 -15.97 5.54
N LEU A 160 -17.33 -14.76 5.20
CA LEU A 160 -17.20 -14.19 3.86
C LEU A 160 -15.79 -13.69 3.57
N LEU A 161 -15.18 -13.03 4.57
CA LEU A 161 -13.88 -12.38 4.42
C LEU A 161 -12.69 -13.32 4.59
N LEU A 162 -12.85 -14.36 5.40
CA LEU A 162 -11.76 -15.26 5.76
C LEU A 162 -12.02 -16.68 5.23
N ASP A 163 -10.95 -17.41 5.00
CA ASP A 163 -11.01 -18.85 4.71
C ASP A 163 -11.56 -19.65 5.92
N PRO A 164 -11.88 -20.93 5.76
CA PRO A 164 -12.39 -21.74 6.86
C PRO A 164 -11.46 -21.82 8.09
N SER A 165 -10.16 -21.58 7.92
CA SER A 165 -9.21 -21.52 9.04
C SER A 165 -9.33 -20.22 9.84
N GLY A 166 -9.97 -19.20 9.27
CA GLY A 166 -10.11 -17.87 9.86
C GLY A 166 -8.80 -17.06 9.92
N THR A 167 -7.77 -17.48 9.19
CA THR A 167 -6.43 -16.89 9.25
C THR A 167 -5.98 -16.24 7.94
N LYS A 168 -6.62 -16.57 6.82
CA LYS A 168 -6.28 -16.04 5.50
C LYS A 168 -7.49 -15.38 4.86
N PRO A 169 -7.28 -14.34 4.04
CA PRO A 169 -8.37 -13.77 3.25
C PRO A 169 -8.99 -14.83 2.33
N ASN A 170 -10.30 -14.74 2.17
CA ASN A 170 -10.99 -15.58 1.20
C ASN A 170 -10.52 -15.22 -0.22
N THR A 171 -10.03 -16.20 -0.97
CA THR A 171 -9.48 -15.99 -2.31
C THR A 171 -10.51 -15.44 -3.30
N CYS A 172 -11.80 -15.67 -3.09
CA CYS A 172 -12.85 -15.10 -3.95
C CYS A 172 -12.90 -13.57 -3.90
N LEU A 173 -12.53 -12.92 -2.78
CA LEU A 173 -12.51 -11.48 -2.66
C LEU A 173 -11.35 -10.82 -3.44
N LEU A 174 -10.28 -11.57 -3.69
CA LEU A 174 -9.12 -11.07 -4.43
C LEU A 174 -9.30 -11.15 -5.96
N TYR A 175 -10.35 -11.84 -6.44
CA TYR A 175 -10.62 -11.99 -7.87
C TYR A 175 -11.62 -10.99 -8.44
N THR A 176 -12.31 -10.26 -7.60
CA THR A 176 -13.35 -9.29 -8.00
C THR A 176 -12.90 -7.83 -7.97
N SER A 177 -11.64 -7.59 -7.66
CA SER A 177 -11.02 -6.27 -7.64
C SER A 177 -10.06 -6.06 -8.80
#